data_9f3c366c4b2a829ef8d31dc4653a7a88
#
_entry.id   9f3c366c4b2a829ef8d31dc4653a7a88
#
_cell.length_a   1.000
_cell.length_b   1.000
_cell.length_c   1.000
_cell.angle_alpha   90.00
_cell.angle_beta   90.00
_cell.angle_gamma   90.00
#
_symmetry.space_group_name_H-M   'P 1'
#
loop_
_entity.id
_entity.type
_entity.pdbx_description
1 polymer ?
#
loop_
_entity_poly.entity_id
_entity_poly.type
_entity_poly.pdbx_seq_one_letter_code
_entity_poly.pdbx_strand_id
1 'polypeptide(L)'
;AGGLEAFEQFFRSLAPDSGMAFVLVPHLDPSHASILTEILQRSTAMPVIEAQDQVAVAPNCVYVIPPNRNMAIFHGALQLSVPDVPRGQRMPIDAFLRSLAEDQGDNAIAIILSGTGTDGTKNEKEKKPLPICGR
;
A
#
# COMPACT_ATOMS: atom_id res chain seq x y z
N ALA A 1 -12.97 0.92 9.48
CA ALA A 1 -14.18 1.30 8.99
C ALA A 1 -14.06 2.18 7.75
N GLY A 2 -13.72 3.46 7.90
CA GLY A 2 -13.67 4.33 6.74
C GLY A 2 -12.66 3.95 5.67
N GLY A 3 -11.57 3.31 6.08
CA GLY A 3 -10.49 2.98 5.15
C GLY A 3 -10.86 1.96 4.09
N LEU A 4 -11.62 0.94 4.46
CA LEU A 4 -12.02 -0.10 3.51
C LEU A 4 -12.93 0.46 2.42
N GLU A 5 -13.91 1.24 2.82
CA GLU A 5 -14.84 1.85 1.88
C GLU A 5 -14.13 2.80 0.91
N ALA A 6 -13.15 3.55 1.43
CA ALA A 6 -12.36 4.44 0.59
C ALA A 6 -11.56 3.67 -0.46
N PHE A 7 -10.96 2.54 -0.09
CA PHE A 7 -10.26 1.68 -1.05
C PHE A 7 -11.21 1.14 -2.10
N GLU A 8 -12.39 0.68 -1.69
CA GLU A 8 -13.37 0.15 -2.62
C GLU A 8 -13.78 1.18 -3.66
N GLN A 9 -14.09 2.40 -3.22
CA GLN A 9 -14.48 3.47 -4.13
C GLN A 9 -13.34 3.86 -5.05
N PHE A 10 -12.14 3.91 -4.53
CA PHE A 10 -10.96 4.25 -5.33
C PHE A 10 -10.78 3.26 -6.48
N PHE A 11 -10.83 1.96 -6.18
CA PHE A 11 -10.63 0.95 -7.20
C PHE A 11 -11.79 0.82 -8.17
N ARG A 12 -13.01 1.09 -7.74
CA ARG A 12 -14.15 1.12 -8.66
C ARG A 12 -14.03 2.22 -9.70
N SER A 13 -13.36 3.30 -9.34
CA SER A 13 -13.18 4.45 -10.21
C SER A 13 -12.00 4.33 -11.15
N LEU A 14 -11.16 3.31 -10.96
CA LEU A 14 -9.96 3.15 -11.77
C LEU A 14 -10.15 2.16 -12.89
N ALA A 15 -9.57 2.49 -14.04
CA ALA A 15 -9.49 1.54 -15.14
C ALA A 15 -8.49 0.43 -14.78
N PRO A 16 -8.81 -0.84 -15.06
CA PRO A 16 -7.93 -1.95 -14.70
C PRO A 16 -6.67 -2.05 -15.57
N ASP A 17 -6.57 -1.25 -16.60
CA ASP A 17 -5.47 -1.28 -17.56
C ASP A 17 -4.65 0.01 -17.54
N SER A 18 -4.54 0.67 -16.41
CA SER A 18 -3.80 1.93 -16.29
C SER A 18 -2.30 1.79 -16.51
N GLY A 19 -1.77 0.58 -16.45
CA GLY A 19 -0.33 0.34 -16.57
C GLY A 19 0.44 0.55 -15.27
N MET A 20 -0.25 0.86 -14.17
CA MET A 20 0.39 1.08 -12.89
C MET A 20 0.22 -0.11 -11.97
N ALA A 21 1.19 -0.31 -11.09
CA ALA A 21 1.07 -1.26 -10.00
C ALA A 21 0.60 -0.51 -8.76
N PHE A 22 -0.24 -1.15 -7.97
CA PHE A 22 -0.79 -0.54 -6.77
C PHE A 22 -0.33 -1.32 -5.55
N VAL A 23 0.11 -0.61 -4.52
CA VAL A 23 0.52 -1.23 -3.27
C VAL A 23 -0.28 -0.59 -2.15
N LEU A 24 -0.99 -1.43 -1.40
CA LEU A 24 -1.82 -0.99 -0.30
C LEU A 24 -1.18 -1.31 1.03
N VAL A 25 -1.10 -0.29 1.88
CA VAL A 25 -0.63 -0.44 3.24
C VAL A 25 -1.74 0.06 4.16
N PRO A 26 -2.76 -0.75 4.39
CA PRO A 26 -3.89 -0.32 5.21
C PRO A 26 -3.51 -0.30 6.69
N HIS A 27 -4.12 0.62 7.42
CA HIS A 27 -3.95 0.71 8.86
C HIS A 27 -5.03 -0.15 9.53
N LEU A 28 -4.97 -1.47 9.27
CA LEU A 28 -5.99 -2.40 9.74
C LEU A 28 -5.42 -3.40 10.73
N ASP A 29 -6.33 -3.97 11.51
CA ASP A 29 -6.03 -5.10 12.35
C ASP A 29 -5.59 -6.27 11.47
N PRO A 30 -4.49 -6.96 11.82
CA PRO A 30 -4.01 -8.09 11.03
C PRO A 30 -5.04 -9.19 10.80
N SER A 31 -6.00 -9.34 11.71
CA SER A 31 -7.04 -10.36 11.56
C SER A 31 -7.96 -10.10 10.37
N HIS A 32 -7.95 -8.91 9.80
CA HIS A 32 -8.83 -8.54 8.68
C HIS A 32 -8.13 -8.47 7.34
N ALA A 33 -6.85 -8.81 7.27
CA ALA A 33 -6.08 -8.64 6.03
C ALA A 33 -6.57 -9.54 4.90
N SER A 34 -6.94 -10.79 5.21
CA SER A 34 -7.43 -11.70 4.17
C SER A 34 -8.80 -11.29 3.67
N ILE A 35 -9.63 -10.73 4.54
CA ILE A 35 -10.95 -10.22 4.14
C ILE A 35 -10.80 -9.03 3.22
N LEU A 36 -9.80 -8.20 3.46
CA LEU A 36 -9.55 -7.03 2.64
C LEU A 36 -9.25 -7.41 1.19
N THR A 37 -8.40 -8.41 0.96
CA THR A 37 -8.10 -8.84 -0.40
C THR A 37 -9.34 -9.35 -1.12
N GLU A 38 -10.18 -10.11 -0.44
CA GLU A 38 -11.42 -10.61 -1.04
C GLU A 38 -12.38 -9.48 -1.40
N ILE A 39 -12.54 -8.53 -0.50
CA ILE A 39 -13.46 -7.42 -0.74
C ILE A 39 -12.96 -6.54 -1.88
N LEU A 40 -11.67 -6.24 -1.90
CA LEU A 40 -11.11 -5.42 -2.97
C LEU A 40 -11.16 -6.11 -4.31
N GLN A 41 -11.05 -7.43 -4.35
CA GLN A 41 -11.15 -8.16 -5.62
C GLN A 41 -12.51 -7.97 -6.28
N ARG A 42 -13.55 -7.69 -5.50
CA ARG A 42 -14.88 -7.41 -6.04
C ARG A 42 -14.98 -5.99 -6.61
N SER A 43 -14.04 -5.14 -6.26
CA SER A 43 -14.07 -3.72 -6.66
C SER A 43 -13.23 -3.44 -7.91
N THR A 44 -12.43 -4.39 -8.36
CA THR A 44 -11.56 -4.20 -9.50
C THR A 44 -11.36 -5.49 -10.27
N ALA A 45 -11.13 -5.36 -11.58
CA ALA A 45 -10.77 -6.50 -12.42
C ALA A 45 -9.28 -6.85 -12.33
N MET A 46 -8.46 -5.97 -11.74
CA MET A 46 -7.05 -6.27 -11.54
C MET A 46 -6.88 -7.36 -10.48
N PRO A 47 -5.88 -8.24 -10.61
CA PRO A 47 -5.58 -9.20 -9.55
C PRO A 47 -5.22 -8.49 -8.25
N VAL A 48 -5.85 -8.87 -7.15
CA VAL A 48 -5.53 -8.36 -5.82
C VAL A 48 -4.85 -9.47 -5.05
N ILE A 49 -3.59 -9.26 -4.71
CA ILE A 49 -2.74 -10.31 -4.15
C ILE A 49 -2.12 -9.85 -2.84
N GLU A 50 -2.02 -10.76 -1.89
CA GLU A 50 -1.24 -10.49 -0.69
C GLU A 50 0.23 -10.48 -1.09
N ALA A 51 0.95 -9.44 -0.71
CA ALA A 51 2.35 -9.29 -1.09
C ALA A 51 3.21 -10.42 -0.51
N GLN A 52 4.16 -10.89 -1.30
CA GLN A 52 5.12 -11.88 -0.87
C GLN A 52 6.52 -11.33 -0.98
N ASP A 53 7.42 -11.87 -0.17
CA ASP A 53 8.80 -11.39 -0.12
C ASP A 53 9.51 -11.63 -1.45
N GLN A 54 10.26 -10.62 -1.89
CA GLN A 54 11.08 -10.65 -3.10
C GLN A 54 10.29 -10.74 -4.41
N VAL A 55 9.03 -10.38 -4.40
CA VAL A 55 8.22 -10.40 -5.61
C VAL A 55 8.27 -9.05 -6.30
N ALA A 56 8.62 -9.05 -7.57
CA ALA A 56 8.63 -7.83 -8.38
C ALA A 56 7.19 -7.40 -8.65
N VAL A 57 6.93 -6.10 -8.52
CA VAL A 57 5.59 -5.59 -8.82
C VAL A 57 5.37 -5.56 -10.32
N ALA A 58 4.19 -5.98 -10.73
CA ALA A 58 3.80 -6.00 -12.13
C ALA A 58 2.72 -4.95 -12.37
N PRO A 59 2.67 -4.37 -13.57
CA PRO A 59 1.61 -3.40 -13.88
C PRO A 59 0.24 -4.06 -13.85
N ASN A 60 -0.77 -3.26 -13.54
CA ASN A 60 -2.16 -3.68 -13.49
C ASN A 60 -2.44 -4.76 -12.44
N CYS A 61 -1.67 -4.72 -11.35
CA CYS A 61 -1.86 -5.62 -10.21
C CYS A 61 -1.91 -4.81 -8.93
N VAL A 62 -2.59 -5.35 -7.93
CA VAL A 62 -2.74 -4.73 -6.61
C VAL A 62 -2.10 -5.64 -5.58
N TYR A 63 -1.19 -5.09 -4.79
CA TYR A 63 -0.47 -5.83 -3.75
C TYR A 63 -0.88 -5.28 -2.38
N VAL A 64 -1.23 -6.17 -1.47
CA VAL A 64 -1.67 -5.78 -0.12
C VAL A 64 -0.65 -6.31 0.89
N ILE A 65 -0.22 -5.47 1.81
CA ILE A 65 0.73 -5.88 2.83
C ILE A 65 0.12 -6.99 3.69
N PRO A 66 0.86 -8.09 3.94
CA PRO A 66 0.36 -9.14 4.83
C PRO A 66 0.40 -8.69 6.29
N PRO A 67 -0.39 -9.34 7.15
CA PRO A 67 -0.42 -8.98 8.56
C PRO A 67 0.91 -9.27 9.25
N ASN A 68 1.24 -8.45 10.24
CA ASN A 68 2.42 -8.61 11.08
C ASN A 68 3.74 -8.66 10.29
N ARG A 69 3.82 -7.86 9.23
CA ARG A 69 5.05 -7.70 8.47
C ARG A 69 5.30 -6.23 8.20
N ASN A 70 6.57 -5.88 8.10
CA ASN A 70 6.96 -4.61 7.50
C ASN A 70 7.19 -4.85 6.01
N MET A 71 6.99 -3.82 5.22
CA MET A 71 7.17 -3.94 3.78
C MET A 71 7.95 -2.74 3.26
N ALA A 72 8.86 -3.00 2.34
CA ALA A 72 9.60 -1.98 1.62
C ALA A 72 9.64 -2.37 0.15
N ILE A 73 10.04 -1.45 -0.70
CA ILE A 73 10.27 -1.75 -2.11
C ILE A 73 11.73 -1.42 -2.44
N PHE A 74 12.38 -2.31 -3.18
CA PHE A 74 13.76 -2.14 -3.57
C PHE A 74 13.95 -2.73 -4.96
N HIS A 75 14.43 -1.91 -5.89
CA HIS A 75 14.58 -2.28 -7.30
C HIS A 75 13.28 -2.87 -7.87
N GLY A 76 12.15 -2.28 -7.51
CA GLY A 76 10.85 -2.72 -8.01
C GLY A 76 10.32 -4.01 -7.41
N ALA A 77 10.99 -4.58 -6.41
CA ALA A 77 10.54 -5.80 -5.75
C ALA A 77 10.14 -5.50 -4.31
N LEU A 78 9.04 -6.10 -3.87
CA LEU A 78 8.57 -5.94 -2.50
C LEU A 78 9.42 -6.80 -1.57
N GLN A 79 9.79 -6.24 -0.43
CA GLN A 79 10.57 -6.92 0.59
C GLN A 79 9.80 -6.92 1.88
N LEU A 80 9.58 -8.08 2.44
CA LEU A 80 8.87 -8.23 3.69
C LEU A 80 9.85 -8.58 4.79
N SER A 81 9.57 -8.09 5.99
CA SER A 81 10.39 -8.41 7.15
C SER A 81 9.52 -8.53 8.39
N VAL A 82 10.01 -9.25 9.37
CA VAL A 82 9.33 -9.39 10.66
C VAL A 82 9.58 -8.12 11.46
N PRO A 83 8.54 -7.49 12.02
CA PRO A 83 8.73 -6.28 12.81
C PRO A 83 9.52 -6.58 14.07
N ASP A 84 10.42 -5.68 14.42
CA ASP A 84 11.23 -5.79 15.62
C ASP A 84 10.81 -4.82 16.72
N VAL A 85 9.71 -4.11 16.53
CA VAL A 85 9.19 -3.18 17.52
C VAL A 85 7.76 -3.56 17.88
N PRO A 86 7.27 -3.16 19.08
CA PRO A 86 5.90 -3.42 19.47
C PRO A 86 4.89 -2.84 18.47
N ARG A 87 3.76 -3.51 18.36
CA ARG A 87 2.73 -3.17 17.40
C ARG A 87 2.31 -1.71 17.43
N GLY A 88 2.15 -1.15 18.62
CA GLY A 88 1.73 0.25 18.78
C GLY A 88 2.78 1.26 18.36
N GLN A 89 4.02 0.84 18.15
CA GLN A 89 5.10 1.74 17.77
C GLN A 89 5.49 1.60 16.30
N ARG A 90 4.83 0.71 15.56
CA ARG A 90 5.15 0.50 14.15
C ARG A 90 4.47 1.56 13.30
N MET A 91 5.18 2.02 12.28
CA MET A 91 4.64 2.96 11.30
C MET A 91 4.88 2.39 9.90
N PRO A 92 4.14 1.33 9.53
CA PRO A 92 4.38 0.65 8.25
C PRO A 92 4.12 1.53 7.03
N ILE A 93 3.18 2.45 7.12
CA ILE A 93 2.89 3.35 6.01
C ILE A 93 4.06 4.29 5.76
N ASP A 94 4.57 4.93 6.82
CA ASP A 94 5.73 5.83 6.70
C ASP A 94 6.95 5.07 6.17
N ALA A 95 7.19 3.87 6.69
CA ALA A 95 8.34 3.07 6.26
C ALA A 95 8.25 2.70 4.78
N PHE A 96 7.08 2.28 4.33
CA PHE A 96 6.91 1.92 2.93
C PHE A 96 7.04 3.14 2.02
N LEU A 97 6.40 4.24 2.35
CA LEU A 97 6.45 5.45 1.54
C LEU A 97 7.88 5.98 1.41
N ARG A 98 8.67 5.86 2.47
CA ARG A 98 10.06 6.27 2.42
C ARG A 98 10.85 5.40 1.44
N SER A 99 10.66 4.08 1.50
CA SER A 99 11.33 3.17 0.57
C SER A 99 10.88 3.40 -0.87
N LEU A 100 9.60 3.68 -1.06
CA LEU A 100 9.04 3.95 -2.38
C LEU A 100 9.66 5.21 -2.99
N ALA A 101 9.80 6.26 -2.19
CA ALA A 101 10.39 7.49 -2.66
C ALA A 101 11.86 7.29 -3.05
N GLU A 102 12.60 6.51 -2.28
CA GLU A 102 14.00 6.22 -2.58
C GLU A 102 14.15 5.35 -3.83
N ASP A 103 13.28 4.37 -3.99
CA ASP A 103 13.39 3.41 -5.09
C ASP A 103 12.83 3.93 -6.41
N GLN A 104 11.69 4.59 -6.38
CA GLN A 104 10.96 4.97 -7.58
C GLN A 104 10.96 6.47 -7.86
N GLY A 105 11.26 7.30 -6.88
CA GLY A 105 11.35 8.75 -7.08
C GLY A 105 10.10 9.34 -7.75
N ASP A 106 10.30 9.96 -8.89
CA ASP A 106 9.21 10.62 -9.63
C ASP A 106 8.23 9.65 -10.27
N ASN A 107 8.54 8.37 -10.28
CA ASN A 107 7.65 7.35 -10.84
C ASN A 107 6.67 6.80 -9.80
N ALA A 108 6.66 7.36 -8.62
CA ALA A 108 5.78 6.92 -7.54
C ALA A 108 4.78 7.98 -7.18
N ILE A 109 3.61 7.52 -6.80
CA ILE A 109 2.52 8.38 -6.39
C ILE A 109 1.98 7.82 -5.08
N ALA A 110 1.80 8.65 -3.99
CA ALA A 110 1.24 8.24 -2.71
C ALA A 110 -0.13 8.84 -2.53
N ILE A 111 -1.13 8.07 -2.14
CA ILE A 111 -2.47 8.56 -1.86
C ILE A 111 -2.84 8.16 -0.43
N ILE A 112 -3.21 9.14 0.37
CA ILE A 112 -3.71 8.91 1.71
C ILE A 112 -5.23 9.03 1.66
N LEU A 113 -5.92 7.92 1.86
CA LEU A 113 -7.37 7.88 1.69
C LEU A 113 -8.16 8.15 2.96
N SER A 114 -7.55 7.99 4.12
CA SER A 114 -8.19 8.37 5.38
C SER A 114 -7.12 8.73 6.39
N GLY A 115 -7.38 9.73 7.22
CA GLY A 115 -6.36 10.31 8.04
C GLY A 115 -6.65 10.31 9.52
N THR A 116 -6.97 9.16 10.10
CA THR A 116 -7.24 9.10 11.55
C THR A 116 -5.98 8.88 12.38
N GLY A 117 -4.85 8.52 11.76
CA GLY A 117 -3.61 8.31 12.47
C GLY A 117 -2.53 9.28 12.04
N THR A 118 -1.34 9.14 12.63
CA THR A 118 -0.18 9.95 12.28
C THR A 118 0.75 9.26 11.28
N ASP A 119 0.55 7.96 11.08
CA ASP A 119 1.35 7.19 10.13
C ASP A 119 1.07 7.69 8.72
N GLY A 120 2.11 7.96 7.97
CA GLY A 120 2.00 8.50 6.61
C GLY A 120 1.97 10.01 6.54
N THR A 121 1.50 10.70 7.58
CA THR A 121 1.32 12.15 7.53
C THR A 121 2.64 12.91 7.56
N LYS A 122 3.67 12.35 8.15
CA LYS A 122 4.99 12.97 8.16
C LYS A 122 5.52 13.14 6.75
N ASN A 123 5.40 12.10 5.96
CA ASN A 123 5.86 12.13 4.58
C ASN A 123 5.02 13.08 3.73
N GLU A 124 3.75 13.16 4.03
CA GLU A 124 2.85 14.05 3.36
C GLU A 124 3.21 15.51 3.59
N LYS A 125 3.67 15.84 4.79
CA LYS A 125 4.07 17.21 5.13
C LYS A 125 5.40 17.57 4.50
N GLU A 126 6.30 16.63 4.41
CA GLU A 126 7.63 16.88 3.85
C GLU A 126 7.62 16.91 2.34
N LYS A 127 6.72 16.16 1.75
CA LYS A 127 6.61 16.13 0.31
C LYS A 127 5.25 16.62 0.02
N LYS A 128 5.14 17.60 -0.80
CA LYS A 128 3.83 18.00 -1.24
C LYS A 128 3.07 16.81 -1.75
N PRO A 129 1.76 16.83 -1.59
CA PRO A 129 0.95 15.69 -1.92
C PRO A 129 1.29 15.23 -3.29
N LEU A 130 2.05 14.21 -3.30
CA LEU A 130 2.27 13.53 -4.49
C LEU A 130 1.18 12.53 -4.54
N PRO A 131 0.53 12.47 -5.58
CA PRO A 131 -0.37 11.38 -5.81
C PRO A 131 0.47 10.15 -5.81
N ILE A 132 0.08 9.12 -5.32
CA ILE A 132 0.80 8.04 -5.33
C ILE A 132 0.29 6.87 -5.77
N CYS A 133 0.74 6.34 -6.62
CA CYS A 133 0.58 4.96 -6.88
C CYS A 133 1.90 4.37 -6.96
N GLY A 134 2.20 3.36 -6.34
CA GLY A 134 3.41 2.65 -6.57
C GLY A 134 3.31 1.98 -7.93
N ARG A 135 4.27 2.11 -8.70
CA ARG A 135 4.29 1.42 -9.97
C ARG A 135 5.05 0.14 -9.88
#